data_5441580515a36a1dd312d507b05625fe
#
_entry.id   5441580515a36a1dd312d507b05625fe
#
_cell.length_a   1.000
_cell.length_b   1.000
_cell.length_c   1.000
_cell.angle_alpha   90.00
_cell.angle_beta   90.00
_cell.angle_gamma   90.00
#
_symmetry.space_group_name_H-M   'P 1'
#
loop_
_entity.id
_entity.type
_entity.pdbx_description
1 polymer ?
#
loop_
_entity_poly.entity_id
_entity_poly.type
_entity_poly.pdbx_seq_one_letter_code
_entity_poly.pdbx_strand_id
1 'polypeptide(L)'
;MSISKYIETKLIHGGIDGDKVTGAVNVPIYQTSTYKQAGLGENTGWEYSRTGNPTRAALEALIADLEGGVAGFAFGSGMAATSTVLSLFKLGDRIIISSNVYGGTFRVLDKVFKNLGVTYSIEDTTDLATLDTKVTPDVKAFFIESPANPLLTVTDLAGVAAIAKKHGILTIVDNTFMTPYLQRPLELGADIVVHSATKYLGGHSDVVAGLAVTNNKEIAEKLAFNQNAVGAVLGPFDSFLLIRGIKTLGVRLDRHTENAERIARYLEQHEAVKHVYYPGLPNAQGYEINKKQAKNGGAMISFELYEGYDIKKFFKALQLISLAESLGGVESLVCHPATMTHASIPKEIREKVGITDGLIRLSVGIEKVDDIILDLNAGINAAKEA
;
A
#
# COMPACT_ATOMS: atom_id res chain seq x y z
N MET A 1 12.42 -7.75 -21.87
CA MET A 1 12.38 -9.05 -21.17
C MET A 1 12.92 -8.80 -19.75
N SER A 2 12.29 -9.40 -18.72
CA SER A 2 12.82 -9.30 -17.37
C SER A 2 14.21 -9.92 -17.28
N ILE A 3 15.15 -9.26 -16.60
CA ILE A 3 16.54 -9.70 -16.44
C ILE A 3 16.65 -10.97 -15.57
N SER A 4 15.66 -11.25 -14.74
CA SER A 4 15.62 -12.39 -13.81
C SER A 4 14.19 -12.77 -13.46
N LYS A 5 13.99 -14.03 -13.05
CA LYS A 5 12.75 -14.50 -12.42
C LYS A 5 12.71 -14.22 -10.89
N TYR A 6 13.85 -13.94 -10.28
CA TYR A 6 13.96 -13.72 -8.83
C TYR A 6 13.73 -12.26 -8.49
N ILE A 7 12.83 -12.03 -7.52
CA ILE A 7 12.40 -10.68 -7.15
C ILE A 7 13.54 -9.85 -6.56
N GLU A 8 14.44 -10.46 -5.80
CA GLU A 8 15.60 -9.80 -5.20
C GLU A 8 16.52 -9.19 -6.27
N THR A 9 16.71 -9.89 -7.39
CA THR A 9 17.49 -9.38 -8.53
C THR A 9 16.71 -8.29 -9.28
N LYS A 10 15.39 -8.45 -9.44
CA LYS A 10 14.52 -7.45 -10.08
C LYS A 10 14.49 -6.13 -9.31
N LEU A 11 14.48 -6.17 -7.96
CA LEU A 11 14.53 -4.96 -7.12
C LEU A 11 15.74 -4.08 -7.43
N ILE A 12 16.86 -4.66 -7.84
CA ILE A 12 18.12 -3.97 -8.11
C ILE A 12 18.21 -3.53 -9.57
N HIS A 13 17.78 -4.38 -10.51
CA HIS A 13 18.05 -4.22 -11.93
C HIS A 13 16.81 -4.03 -12.81
N GLY A 14 15.60 -4.30 -12.29
CA GLY A 14 14.36 -4.21 -13.06
C GLY A 14 14.13 -2.80 -13.61
N GLY A 15 13.83 -2.68 -14.90
CA GLY A 15 13.59 -1.40 -15.56
C GLY A 15 14.77 -0.42 -15.62
N ILE A 16 15.97 -0.84 -15.14
CA ILE A 16 17.15 0.00 -14.99
C ILE A 16 18.27 -0.56 -15.90
N ASP A 17 18.53 0.12 -17.00
CA ASP A 17 19.53 -0.28 -17.99
C ASP A 17 20.81 0.62 -17.93
N GLY A 18 20.97 1.36 -16.83
CA GLY A 18 22.04 2.35 -16.68
C GLY A 18 21.87 3.56 -17.62
N ASP A 19 22.90 4.40 -17.67
CA ASP A 19 22.92 5.54 -18.62
C ASP A 19 23.76 5.21 -19.84
N LYS A 20 23.13 5.17 -21.01
CA LYS A 20 23.81 4.86 -22.30
C LYS A 20 24.76 5.97 -22.76
N VAL A 21 24.62 7.18 -22.25
CA VAL A 21 25.44 8.33 -22.64
C VAL A 21 26.76 8.34 -21.87
N THR A 22 26.71 8.15 -20.55
CA THR A 22 27.88 8.27 -19.67
C THR A 22 28.39 6.93 -19.16
N GLY A 23 27.60 5.86 -19.30
CA GLY A 23 27.88 4.56 -18.68
C GLY A 23 27.60 4.52 -17.17
N ALA A 24 26.94 5.53 -16.62
CA ALA A 24 26.57 5.51 -15.19
C ALA A 24 25.69 4.32 -14.86
N VAL A 25 26.05 3.60 -13.78
CA VAL A 25 25.33 2.40 -13.32
C VAL A 25 23.93 2.76 -12.81
N ASN A 26 23.77 3.93 -12.19
CA ASN A 26 22.49 4.39 -11.70
C ASN A 26 21.77 5.26 -12.74
N VAL A 27 20.44 5.35 -12.62
CA VAL A 27 19.62 6.21 -13.48
C VAL A 27 19.93 7.68 -13.19
N PRO A 28 20.27 8.52 -14.20
CA PRO A 28 20.42 9.96 -14.02
C PRO A 28 19.12 10.64 -13.62
N ILE A 29 19.22 11.75 -12.89
CA ILE A 29 18.06 12.60 -12.58
C ILE A 29 17.89 13.62 -13.70
N TYR A 30 16.89 13.43 -14.55
CA TYR A 30 16.54 14.36 -15.62
C TYR A 30 15.58 15.43 -15.09
N GLN A 31 16.11 16.40 -14.36
CA GLN A 31 15.35 17.51 -13.77
C GLN A 31 15.08 18.59 -14.84
N THR A 32 14.16 18.29 -15.74
CA THR A 32 13.77 19.17 -16.84
C THR A 32 12.28 19.09 -17.13
N SER A 33 11.69 20.16 -17.67
CA SER A 33 10.28 20.17 -18.12
C SER A 33 10.14 19.84 -19.60
N THR A 34 11.14 20.15 -20.45
CA THR A 34 11.03 20.06 -21.91
C THR A 34 12.31 19.54 -22.53
N TYR A 35 12.19 19.03 -23.75
CA TYR A 35 13.27 18.41 -24.51
C TYR A 35 13.40 19.05 -25.90
N LYS A 36 14.64 19.25 -26.36
CA LYS A 36 14.91 19.79 -27.69
C LYS A 36 14.65 18.75 -28.76
N GLN A 37 13.94 19.13 -29.82
CA GLN A 37 13.77 18.32 -31.03
C GLN A 37 14.79 18.76 -32.08
N ALA A 38 15.24 17.81 -32.93
CA ALA A 38 16.17 18.12 -34.05
C ALA A 38 15.46 18.85 -35.21
N GLY A 39 14.18 18.54 -35.42
CA GLY A 39 13.30 19.16 -36.40
C GLY A 39 11.84 18.93 -36.02
N LEU A 40 10.90 19.41 -36.81
CA LEU A 40 9.47 19.25 -36.55
C LEU A 40 9.09 17.75 -36.60
N GLY A 41 8.69 17.20 -35.45
CA GLY A 41 8.37 15.76 -35.32
C GLY A 41 9.58 14.85 -35.11
N GLU A 42 10.80 15.39 -35.01
CA GLU A 42 12.05 14.65 -34.84
C GLU A 42 12.52 14.69 -33.39
N ASN A 43 11.75 14.07 -32.48
CA ASN A 43 12.10 13.96 -31.07
C ASN A 43 12.92 12.68 -30.78
N THR A 44 13.54 12.62 -29.61
CA THR A 44 14.33 11.47 -29.11
C THR A 44 13.49 10.45 -28.35
N GLY A 45 12.15 10.53 -28.45
CA GLY A 45 11.19 9.78 -27.61
C GLY A 45 10.72 10.57 -26.39
N TRP A 46 11.29 11.79 -26.19
CA TRP A 46 10.94 12.68 -25.09
C TRP A 46 10.56 14.06 -25.62
N GLU A 47 9.50 14.64 -25.10
CA GLU A 47 8.99 15.94 -25.54
C GLU A 47 8.73 16.89 -24.36
N TYR A 48 8.05 16.37 -23.34
CA TYR A 48 7.64 17.12 -22.17
C TYR A 48 7.50 16.20 -20.95
N SER A 49 8.03 16.61 -19.78
CA SER A 49 8.16 15.74 -18.61
C SER A 49 6.83 15.28 -18.00
N ARG A 50 5.73 16.00 -18.18
CA ARG A 50 4.41 15.52 -17.76
C ARG A 50 4.01 14.27 -18.56
N THR A 51 4.26 14.28 -19.87
CA THR A 51 3.99 13.14 -20.75
C THR A 51 4.98 12.00 -20.52
N GLY A 52 6.28 12.32 -20.46
CA GLY A 52 7.35 11.35 -20.26
C GLY A 52 8.62 11.98 -19.72
N ASN A 53 9.26 11.32 -18.74
CA ASN A 53 10.56 11.71 -18.18
C ASN A 53 11.43 10.46 -17.99
N PRO A 54 12.70 10.43 -18.40
CA PRO A 54 13.53 9.24 -18.36
C PRO A 54 13.69 8.64 -16.95
N THR A 55 13.82 9.48 -15.91
CA THR A 55 13.95 9.02 -14.53
C THR A 55 12.65 8.38 -14.04
N ARG A 56 11.51 9.04 -14.29
CA ARG A 56 10.19 8.49 -13.94
C ARG A 56 9.90 7.21 -14.72
N ALA A 57 10.21 7.15 -16.01
CA ALA A 57 10.01 5.97 -16.85
C ALA A 57 10.80 4.76 -16.36
N ALA A 58 12.01 4.95 -15.83
CA ALA A 58 12.78 3.87 -15.21
C ALA A 58 12.07 3.31 -13.96
N LEU A 59 11.48 4.18 -13.13
CA LEU A 59 10.66 3.77 -11.98
C LEU A 59 9.39 3.03 -12.42
N GLU A 60 8.71 3.55 -13.43
CA GLU A 60 7.48 2.95 -13.97
C GLU A 60 7.74 1.56 -14.56
N ALA A 61 8.86 1.38 -15.28
CA ALA A 61 9.31 0.08 -15.77
C ALA A 61 9.71 -0.87 -14.63
N LEU A 62 10.40 -0.37 -13.60
CA LEU A 62 10.77 -1.16 -12.42
C LEU A 62 9.55 -1.73 -11.72
N ILE A 63 8.56 -0.90 -11.38
CA ILE A 63 7.39 -1.38 -10.65
C ILE A 63 6.51 -2.31 -11.48
N ALA A 64 6.43 -2.08 -12.80
CA ALA A 64 5.76 -3.01 -13.71
C ALA A 64 6.40 -4.40 -13.68
N ASP A 65 7.73 -4.49 -13.74
CA ASP A 65 8.45 -5.78 -13.66
C ASP A 65 8.31 -6.46 -12.31
N LEU A 66 8.29 -5.70 -11.22
CA LEU A 66 8.13 -6.23 -9.86
C LEU A 66 6.75 -6.83 -9.61
N GLU A 67 5.69 -6.16 -10.04
CA GLU A 67 4.30 -6.66 -9.91
C GLU A 67 3.91 -7.66 -11.02
N GLY A 68 4.72 -7.81 -12.07
CA GLY A 68 4.43 -8.67 -13.22
C GLY A 68 3.40 -8.06 -14.18
N GLY A 69 3.31 -6.72 -14.23
CA GLY A 69 2.43 -5.99 -15.12
C GLY A 69 3.04 -5.68 -16.49
N VAL A 70 2.20 -5.23 -17.43
CA VAL A 70 2.63 -4.75 -18.75
C VAL A 70 2.99 -3.26 -18.74
N ALA A 71 2.47 -2.51 -17.75
CA ALA A 71 2.74 -1.09 -17.56
C ALA A 71 2.63 -0.68 -16.10
N GLY A 72 3.50 0.24 -15.69
CA GLY A 72 3.49 0.92 -14.40
C GLY A 72 3.40 2.43 -14.58
N PHE A 73 2.85 3.12 -13.59
CA PHE A 73 2.62 4.57 -13.59
C PHE A 73 2.99 5.15 -12.25
N ALA A 74 3.72 6.28 -12.24
CA ALA A 74 4.18 6.94 -11.03
C ALA A 74 3.53 8.32 -10.83
N PHE A 75 3.02 8.56 -9.63
CA PHE A 75 2.20 9.69 -9.23
C PHE A 75 2.76 10.41 -8.01
N GLY A 76 2.43 11.69 -7.84
CA GLY A 76 2.85 12.52 -6.73
C GLY A 76 2.32 12.10 -5.35
N SER A 77 1.44 11.11 -5.26
CA SER A 77 0.98 10.50 -3.99
C SER A 77 0.20 9.21 -4.25
N GLY A 78 0.02 8.37 -3.20
CA GLY A 78 -0.87 7.21 -3.27
C GLY A 78 -2.30 7.60 -3.63
N MET A 79 -2.80 8.73 -3.09
CA MET A 79 -4.14 9.23 -3.44
C MET A 79 -4.24 9.68 -4.90
N ALA A 80 -3.17 10.23 -5.48
CA ALA A 80 -3.12 10.56 -6.91
C ALA A 80 -3.20 9.29 -7.78
N ALA A 81 -2.50 8.21 -7.40
CA ALA A 81 -2.62 6.92 -8.05
C ALA A 81 -4.04 6.36 -7.96
N THR A 82 -4.60 6.29 -6.74
CA THR A 82 -5.97 5.83 -6.49
C THR A 82 -7.00 6.65 -7.28
N SER A 83 -6.91 7.99 -7.26
CA SER A 83 -7.84 8.87 -7.99
C SER A 83 -7.75 8.68 -9.50
N THR A 84 -6.54 8.48 -10.04
CA THR A 84 -6.36 8.19 -11.47
C THR A 84 -6.96 6.84 -11.86
N VAL A 85 -6.83 5.82 -11.02
CA VAL A 85 -7.50 4.52 -11.24
C VAL A 85 -9.02 4.68 -11.15
N LEU A 86 -9.53 5.40 -10.15
CA LEU A 86 -10.97 5.66 -10.01
C LEU A 86 -11.56 6.47 -11.17
N SER A 87 -10.75 7.28 -11.88
CA SER A 87 -11.19 8.02 -13.07
C SER A 87 -11.44 7.12 -14.31
N LEU A 88 -11.20 5.82 -14.23
CA LEU A 88 -11.63 4.84 -15.24
C LEU A 88 -13.15 4.64 -15.25
N PHE A 89 -13.83 4.99 -14.14
CA PHE A 89 -15.28 4.80 -13.97
C PHE A 89 -16.03 6.08 -14.29
N LYS A 90 -17.30 5.91 -14.69
CA LYS A 90 -18.17 6.98 -15.18
C LYS A 90 -19.46 7.07 -14.36
N LEU A 91 -20.25 8.10 -14.64
CA LEU A 91 -21.58 8.29 -14.10
C LEU A 91 -22.43 7.00 -14.19
N GLY A 92 -22.96 6.58 -13.07
CA GLY A 92 -23.80 5.38 -12.92
C GLY A 92 -23.02 4.11 -12.56
N ASP A 93 -21.70 4.12 -12.63
CA ASP A 93 -20.88 3.01 -12.18
C ASP A 93 -20.81 2.96 -10.65
N ARG A 94 -20.79 1.74 -10.09
CA ARG A 94 -20.64 1.48 -8.67
C ARG A 94 -19.39 0.64 -8.42
N ILE A 95 -18.68 0.96 -7.34
CA ILE A 95 -17.49 0.25 -6.86
C ILE A 95 -17.80 -0.37 -5.51
N ILE A 96 -17.56 -1.65 -5.34
CA ILE A 96 -17.61 -2.29 -4.02
C ILE A 96 -16.22 -2.14 -3.39
N ILE A 97 -16.14 -1.58 -2.18
CA ILE A 97 -14.91 -1.42 -1.42
C ILE A 97 -14.93 -2.28 -0.17
N SER A 98 -13.76 -2.78 0.25
CA SER A 98 -13.63 -3.53 1.50
C SER A 98 -13.98 -2.66 2.71
N SER A 99 -14.57 -3.27 3.75
CA SER A 99 -15.07 -2.59 4.95
C SER A 99 -14.01 -1.77 5.70
N ASN A 100 -12.75 -2.19 5.62
CA ASN A 100 -11.60 -1.54 6.26
C ASN A 100 -10.64 -0.89 5.25
N VAL A 101 -11.15 -0.35 4.14
CA VAL A 101 -10.33 0.38 3.17
C VAL A 101 -9.74 1.65 3.79
N TYR A 102 -8.55 2.05 3.34
CA TYR A 102 -7.90 3.29 3.79
C TYR A 102 -8.86 4.49 3.74
N GLY A 103 -8.90 5.28 4.82
CA GLY A 103 -9.82 6.42 4.95
C GLY A 103 -9.70 7.48 3.85
N GLY A 104 -8.54 7.59 3.19
CA GLY A 104 -8.34 8.45 2.01
C GLY A 104 -9.13 7.96 0.80
N THR A 105 -9.12 6.65 0.54
CA THR A 105 -9.88 6.02 -0.55
C THR A 105 -11.39 6.19 -0.34
N PHE A 106 -11.86 5.95 0.89
CA PHE A 106 -13.25 6.22 1.26
C PHE A 106 -13.60 7.70 1.02
N ARG A 107 -12.76 8.62 1.51
CA ARG A 107 -13.00 10.07 1.42
C ARG A 107 -13.06 10.56 -0.02
N VAL A 108 -12.17 10.10 -0.90
CA VAL A 108 -12.17 10.53 -2.30
C VAL A 108 -13.39 9.99 -3.05
N LEU A 109 -13.82 8.77 -2.77
CA LEU A 109 -15.06 8.21 -3.31
C LEU A 109 -16.28 9.01 -2.84
N ASP A 110 -16.41 9.25 -1.52
CA ASP A 110 -17.59 9.92 -0.94
C ASP A 110 -17.69 11.42 -1.26
N LYS A 111 -16.56 12.13 -1.30
CA LYS A 111 -16.54 13.59 -1.44
C LYS A 111 -16.20 14.10 -2.83
N VAL A 112 -15.62 13.27 -3.68
CA VAL A 112 -15.20 13.68 -5.03
C VAL A 112 -15.95 12.87 -6.10
N PHE A 113 -15.72 11.56 -6.17
CA PHE A 113 -16.26 10.73 -7.25
C PHE A 113 -17.77 10.57 -7.18
N LYS A 114 -18.37 10.53 -6.00
CA LYS A 114 -19.83 10.55 -5.83
C LYS A 114 -20.49 11.77 -6.46
N ASN A 115 -19.84 12.93 -6.39
CA ASN A 115 -20.32 14.15 -7.05
C ASN A 115 -20.18 14.09 -8.59
N LEU A 116 -19.32 13.19 -9.09
CA LEU A 116 -19.18 12.87 -10.52
C LEU A 116 -20.09 11.70 -10.95
N GLY A 117 -20.91 11.19 -10.02
CA GLY A 117 -21.89 10.14 -10.27
C GLY A 117 -21.35 8.72 -10.22
N VAL A 118 -20.10 8.52 -9.75
CA VAL A 118 -19.58 7.20 -9.40
C VAL A 118 -19.95 6.90 -7.94
N THR A 119 -20.68 5.81 -7.73
CA THR A 119 -21.16 5.40 -6.40
C THR A 119 -20.30 4.28 -5.82
N TYR A 120 -20.47 3.98 -4.54
CA TYR A 120 -19.79 2.87 -3.89
C TYR A 120 -20.70 2.19 -2.87
N SER A 121 -20.39 0.93 -2.54
CA SER A 121 -20.89 0.23 -1.36
C SER A 121 -19.73 -0.37 -0.58
N ILE A 122 -19.90 -0.49 0.74
CA ILE A 122 -18.92 -1.08 1.66
C ILE A 122 -19.40 -2.48 1.99
N GLU A 123 -18.57 -3.48 1.70
CA GLU A 123 -18.94 -4.89 1.93
C GLU A 123 -17.84 -5.61 2.69
N ASP A 124 -18.21 -6.68 3.39
CA ASP A 124 -17.23 -7.62 3.94
C ASP A 124 -16.69 -8.50 2.81
N THR A 125 -15.45 -8.22 2.42
CA THR A 125 -14.77 -8.93 1.34
C THR A 125 -14.13 -10.25 1.79
N THR A 126 -14.22 -10.61 3.06
CA THR A 126 -13.78 -11.91 3.59
C THR A 126 -14.82 -13.00 3.38
N ASP A 127 -16.08 -12.65 3.25
CA ASP A 127 -17.19 -13.57 2.91
C ASP A 127 -17.47 -13.53 1.40
N LEU A 128 -16.77 -14.39 0.66
CA LEU A 128 -16.88 -14.47 -0.80
C LEU A 128 -18.30 -14.86 -1.28
N ALA A 129 -19.01 -15.70 -0.52
CA ALA A 129 -20.34 -16.14 -0.89
C ALA A 129 -21.34 -14.97 -0.85
N THR A 130 -21.31 -14.18 0.22
CA THR A 130 -22.09 -12.96 0.34
C THR A 130 -21.66 -11.94 -0.69
N LEU A 131 -20.35 -11.72 -0.89
CA LEU A 131 -19.81 -10.76 -1.86
C LEU A 131 -20.30 -11.02 -3.29
N ASP A 132 -20.34 -12.28 -3.73
CA ASP A 132 -20.85 -12.68 -5.05
C ASP A 132 -22.31 -12.22 -5.28
N THR A 133 -23.15 -12.26 -4.24
CA THR A 133 -24.55 -11.83 -4.31
C THR A 133 -24.75 -10.31 -4.40
N LYS A 134 -23.71 -9.53 -4.05
CA LYS A 134 -23.75 -8.06 -4.08
C LYS A 134 -23.45 -7.45 -5.45
N VAL A 135 -23.00 -8.27 -6.39
CA VAL A 135 -22.67 -7.80 -7.74
C VAL A 135 -23.95 -7.65 -8.57
N THR A 136 -24.34 -6.41 -8.80
CA THR A 136 -25.46 -6.01 -9.67
C THR A 136 -24.92 -5.36 -10.96
N PRO A 137 -25.72 -5.13 -12.00
CA PRO A 137 -25.26 -4.64 -13.30
C PRO A 137 -24.52 -3.30 -13.29
N ASP A 138 -24.73 -2.46 -12.28
CA ASP A 138 -24.06 -1.19 -12.06
C ASP A 138 -22.68 -1.34 -11.40
N VAL A 139 -22.40 -2.46 -10.74
CA VAL A 139 -21.07 -2.74 -10.18
C VAL A 139 -20.06 -2.96 -11.30
N LYS A 140 -18.93 -2.25 -11.24
CA LYS A 140 -17.87 -2.30 -12.25
C LYS A 140 -16.52 -2.71 -11.70
N ALA A 141 -16.33 -2.63 -10.38
CA ALA A 141 -15.11 -3.06 -9.75
C ALA A 141 -15.28 -3.45 -8.28
N PHE A 142 -14.37 -4.30 -7.83
CA PHE A 142 -13.96 -4.41 -6.44
C PHE A 142 -12.69 -3.58 -6.22
N PHE A 143 -12.64 -2.82 -5.12
CA PHE A 143 -11.45 -2.15 -4.63
C PHE A 143 -11.10 -2.73 -3.27
N ILE A 144 -10.04 -3.53 -3.21
CA ILE A 144 -9.66 -4.37 -2.08
C ILE A 144 -8.35 -3.88 -1.48
N GLU A 145 -8.28 -3.82 -0.16
CA GLU A 145 -7.04 -3.69 0.61
C GLU A 145 -6.82 -4.97 1.42
N SER A 146 -5.68 -5.64 1.26
CA SER A 146 -5.38 -6.89 1.97
C SER A 146 -3.88 -7.07 2.19
N PRO A 147 -3.44 -7.16 3.48
CA PRO A 147 -4.21 -6.95 4.72
C PRO A 147 -4.70 -5.51 4.87
N ALA A 148 -5.89 -5.32 5.45
CA ALA A 148 -6.55 -4.01 5.55
C ALA A 148 -6.22 -3.26 6.85
N ASN A 149 -6.03 -1.94 6.75
CA ASN A 149 -5.74 -1.05 7.89
C ASN A 149 -7.03 -0.71 8.68
N PRO A 150 -7.07 -0.74 10.03
CA PRO A 150 -5.94 -1.03 10.93
C PRO A 150 -5.92 -2.46 11.48
N LEU A 151 -6.97 -3.25 11.29
CA LEU A 151 -7.15 -4.56 11.91
C LEU A 151 -6.45 -5.71 11.17
N LEU A 152 -5.77 -5.40 10.07
CA LEU A 152 -5.00 -6.34 9.25
C LEU A 152 -5.84 -7.52 8.75
N THR A 153 -7.12 -7.27 8.47
CA THR A 153 -8.06 -8.23 7.91
C THR A 153 -7.57 -8.72 6.54
N VAL A 154 -7.53 -10.03 6.36
CA VAL A 154 -7.07 -10.66 5.12
C VAL A 154 -8.24 -11.08 4.26
N THR A 155 -8.28 -10.62 3.02
CA THR A 155 -9.23 -11.03 1.97
C THR A 155 -8.54 -12.03 1.04
N ASP A 156 -9.25 -13.06 0.61
CA ASP A 156 -8.81 -14.00 -0.44
C ASP A 156 -8.85 -13.30 -1.81
N LEU A 157 -7.69 -12.81 -2.25
CA LEU A 157 -7.57 -12.04 -3.49
C LEU A 157 -7.89 -12.88 -4.73
N ALA A 158 -7.50 -14.15 -4.75
CA ALA A 158 -7.80 -15.05 -5.87
C ALA A 158 -9.30 -15.36 -5.94
N GLY A 159 -9.96 -15.55 -4.79
CA GLY A 159 -11.39 -15.73 -4.70
C GLY A 159 -12.18 -14.50 -5.19
N VAL A 160 -11.78 -13.29 -4.76
CA VAL A 160 -12.39 -12.04 -5.24
C VAL A 160 -12.19 -11.86 -6.74
N ALA A 161 -10.98 -12.11 -7.25
CA ALA A 161 -10.69 -12.02 -8.69
C ALA A 161 -11.52 -13.02 -9.52
N ALA A 162 -11.76 -14.22 -9.00
CA ALA A 162 -12.63 -15.20 -9.65
C ALA A 162 -14.08 -14.72 -9.74
N ILE A 163 -14.61 -14.10 -8.67
CA ILE A 163 -15.95 -13.48 -8.69
C ILE A 163 -16.00 -12.33 -9.69
N ALA A 164 -15.01 -11.44 -9.67
CA ALA A 164 -14.92 -10.31 -10.59
C ALA A 164 -14.94 -10.78 -12.05
N LYS A 165 -14.12 -11.80 -12.37
CA LYS A 165 -14.07 -12.40 -13.70
C LYS A 165 -15.42 -13.03 -14.13
N LYS A 166 -16.12 -13.71 -13.22
CA LYS A 166 -17.45 -14.28 -13.47
C LYS A 166 -18.46 -13.22 -13.90
N HIS A 167 -18.38 -12.02 -13.30
CA HIS A 167 -19.30 -10.91 -13.56
C HIS A 167 -18.78 -9.91 -14.60
N GLY A 168 -17.56 -10.08 -15.15
CA GLY A 168 -16.97 -9.15 -16.11
C GLY A 168 -16.64 -7.78 -15.54
N ILE A 169 -16.27 -7.71 -14.25
CA ILE A 169 -15.89 -6.49 -13.54
C ILE A 169 -14.40 -6.52 -13.16
N LEU A 170 -13.83 -5.37 -12.78
CA LEU A 170 -12.41 -5.26 -12.43
C LEU A 170 -12.13 -5.60 -10.97
N THR A 171 -10.95 -6.13 -10.70
CA THR A 171 -10.37 -6.24 -9.36
C THR A 171 -9.19 -5.28 -9.24
N ILE A 172 -9.31 -4.32 -8.32
CA ILE A 172 -8.28 -3.35 -7.98
C ILE A 172 -7.79 -3.66 -6.57
N VAL A 173 -6.48 -3.80 -6.39
CA VAL A 173 -5.89 -4.14 -5.09
C VAL A 173 -4.94 -3.05 -4.64
N ASP A 174 -5.15 -2.49 -3.45
CA ASP A 174 -4.16 -1.70 -2.75
C ASP A 174 -3.19 -2.64 -2.03
N ASN A 175 -1.97 -2.77 -2.58
CA ASN A 175 -0.92 -3.66 -2.10
C ASN A 175 0.16 -2.92 -1.27
N THR A 176 -0.20 -1.77 -0.71
CA THR A 176 0.73 -0.89 0.01
C THR A 176 1.45 -1.59 1.17
N PHE A 177 0.75 -2.43 1.95
CA PHE A 177 1.32 -3.08 3.13
C PHE A 177 2.26 -4.23 2.79
N MET A 178 1.94 -4.98 1.74
CA MET A 178 2.70 -6.17 1.38
C MET A 178 3.79 -5.89 0.36
N THR A 179 3.62 -4.91 -0.52
CA THR A 179 4.53 -4.64 -1.65
C THR A 179 4.65 -5.84 -2.59
N PRO A 180 5.21 -5.70 -3.80
CA PRO A 180 5.43 -6.85 -4.69
C PRO A 180 6.44 -7.87 -4.13
N TYR A 181 7.18 -7.52 -3.07
CA TYR A 181 8.12 -8.43 -2.44
C TYR A 181 7.44 -9.52 -1.62
N LEU A 182 6.33 -9.19 -0.95
CA LEU A 182 5.59 -10.13 -0.10
C LEU A 182 4.34 -10.69 -0.77
N GLN A 183 3.68 -9.94 -1.65
CA GLN A 183 2.42 -10.33 -2.30
C GLN A 183 2.34 -9.71 -3.70
N ARG A 184 1.90 -10.46 -4.70
CA ARG A 184 1.74 -10.00 -6.08
C ARG A 184 0.32 -10.22 -6.59
N PRO A 185 -0.57 -9.26 -6.39
CA PRO A 185 -2.00 -9.40 -6.70
C PRO A 185 -2.30 -9.67 -8.17
N LEU A 186 -1.50 -9.17 -9.13
CA LEU A 186 -1.69 -9.48 -10.55
C LEU A 186 -1.55 -10.98 -10.83
N GLU A 187 -0.66 -11.68 -10.13
CA GLU A 187 -0.50 -13.14 -10.26
C GLU A 187 -1.67 -13.91 -9.64
N LEU A 188 -2.42 -13.27 -8.73
CA LEU A 188 -3.63 -13.80 -8.09
C LEU A 188 -4.91 -13.46 -8.87
N GLY A 189 -4.79 -12.75 -10.01
CA GLY A 189 -5.89 -12.45 -10.90
C GLY A 189 -6.45 -11.02 -10.79
N ALA A 190 -5.84 -10.14 -10.02
CA ALA A 190 -6.18 -8.73 -10.02
C ALA A 190 -5.88 -8.08 -11.38
N ASP A 191 -6.64 -7.04 -11.73
CA ASP A 191 -6.47 -6.28 -12.98
C ASP A 191 -5.55 -5.07 -12.79
N ILE A 192 -5.65 -4.44 -11.62
CA ILE A 192 -4.90 -3.24 -11.27
C ILE A 192 -4.38 -3.36 -9.83
N VAL A 193 -3.13 -2.99 -9.62
CA VAL A 193 -2.53 -2.85 -8.29
C VAL A 193 -2.18 -1.39 -8.07
N VAL A 194 -2.50 -0.86 -6.89
CA VAL A 194 -2.10 0.48 -6.47
C VAL A 194 -1.23 0.41 -5.22
N HIS A 195 -0.34 1.41 -5.06
CA HIS A 195 0.50 1.56 -3.90
C HIS A 195 0.57 3.02 -3.45
N SER A 196 0.48 3.24 -2.16
CA SER A 196 1.14 4.39 -1.56
C SER A 196 2.63 4.07 -1.44
N ALA A 197 3.42 4.50 -2.43
CA ALA A 197 4.86 4.24 -2.46
C ALA A 197 5.62 5.06 -1.40
N THR A 198 4.95 6.00 -0.75
CA THR A 198 5.36 6.71 0.47
C THR A 198 5.78 5.76 1.60
N LYS A 199 5.25 4.52 1.62
CA LYS A 199 5.40 3.53 2.68
C LYS A 199 6.64 2.65 2.44
N TYR A 200 6.52 1.34 2.53
CA TYR A 200 7.64 0.39 2.40
C TYR A 200 8.46 0.53 1.12
N LEU A 201 7.85 0.91 -0.02
CA LEU A 201 8.56 1.08 -1.29
C LEU A 201 9.60 2.21 -1.19
N GLY A 202 9.23 3.36 -0.63
CA GLY A 202 10.17 4.44 -0.28
C GLY A 202 11.05 4.05 0.89
N GLY A 203 10.43 3.71 2.01
CA GLY A 203 11.02 3.08 3.18
C GLY A 203 11.93 3.94 4.04
N HIS A 204 12.05 5.25 3.76
CA HIS A 204 12.99 6.15 4.45
C HIS A 204 12.34 7.45 4.95
N SER A 205 11.01 7.50 4.96
CA SER A 205 10.22 8.65 5.44
C SER A 205 10.56 10.00 4.77
N ASP A 206 11.06 9.95 3.52
CA ASP A 206 11.64 11.09 2.79
C ASP A 206 10.95 11.41 1.45
N VAL A 207 9.94 10.61 1.04
CA VAL A 207 9.24 10.77 -0.23
C VAL A 207 7.75 10.51 -0.09
N VAL A 208 6.92 11.33 -0.74
CA VAL A 208 5.50 11.07 -0.95
C VAL A 208 5.30 10.69 -2.41
N ALA A 209 4.80 9.47 -2.65
CA ALA A 209 4.62 8.95 -3.99
C ALA A 209 3.48 7.93 -4.06
N GLY A 210 2.96 7.72 -5.27
CA GLY A 210 1.99 6.67 -5.58
C GLY A 210 2.39 5.91 -6.83
N LEU A 211 2.00 4.65 -6.91
CA LEU A 211 2.22 3.81 -8.08
C LEU A 211 0.93 3.07 -8.44
N ALA A 212 0.73 2.84 -9.73
CA ALA A 212 -0.29 1.92 -10.23
C ALA A 212 0.32 1.00 -11.29
N VAL A 213 -0.12 -0.25 -11.31
CA VAL A 213 0.36 -1.27 -12.26
C VAL A 213 -0.82 -2.05 -12.80
N THR A 214 -0.79 -2.40 -14.07
CA THR A 214 -1.78 -3.28 -14.70
C THR A 214 -1.12 -4.27 -15.65
N ASN A 215 -1.72 -5.44 -15.83
CA ASN A 215 -1.33 -6.42 -16.86
C ASN A 215 -2.21 -6.36 -18.13
N ASN A 216 -3.16 -5.41 -18.19
CA ASN A 216 -4.07 -5.22 -19.31
C ASN A 216 -3.67 -3.99 -20.14
N LYS A 217 -3.44 -4.17 -21.44
CA LYS A 217 -2.99 -3.09 -22.34
C LYS A 217 -4.03 -1.98 -22.51
N GLU A 218 -5.32 -2.31 -22.61
CA GLU A 218 -6.38 -1.30 -22.76
C GLU A 218 -6.53 -0.43 -21.51
N ILE A 219 -6.37 -1.05 -20.33
CA ILE A 219 -6.35 -0.32 -19.06
C ILE A 219 -5.09 0.56 -18.99
N ALA A 220 -3.94 0.05 -19.44
CA ALA A 220 -2.69 0.80 -19.47
C ALA A 220 -2.80 2.07 -20.33
N GLU A 221 -3.40 1.98 -21.51
CA GLU A 221 -3.63 3.13 -22.39
C GLU A 221 -4.51 4.19 -21.74
N LYS A 222 -5.60 3.77 -21.07
CA LYS A 222 -6.49 4.68 -20.34
C LYS A 222 -5.77 5.33 -19.14
N LEU A 223 -5.00 4.57 -18.39
CA LEU A 223 -4.23 5.10 -17.26
C LEU A 223 -3.14 6.08 -17.73
N ALA A 224 -2.43 5.78 -18.82
CA ALA A 224 -1.46 6.70 -19.42
C ALA A 224 -2.11 8.02 -19.85
N PHE A 225 -3.27 7.93 -20.51
CA PHE A 225 -4.03 9.11 -20.90
C PHE A 225 -4.46 9.94 -19.68
N ASN A 226 -5.05 9.29 -18.67
CA ASN A 226 -5.53 9.98 -17.46
C ASN A 226 -4.36 10.57 -16.66
N GLN A 227 -3.22 9.87 -16.54
CA GLN A 227 -2.02 10.38 -15.88
C GLN A 227 -1.54 11.68 -16.55
N ASN A 228 -1.45 11.69 -17.88
CA ASN A 228 -1.01 12.85 -18.64
C ASN A 228 -2.04 13.99 -18.63
N ALA A 229 -3.34 13.68 -18.79
CA ALA A 229 -4.42 14.67 -18.88
C ALA A 229 -4.65 15.38 -17.53
N VAL A 230 -4.66 14.65 -16.43
CA VAL A 230 -4.81 15.19 -15.05
C VAL A 230 -3.50 15.80 -14.55
N GLY A 231 -2.36 15.23 -14.94
CA GLY A 231 -1.04 15.77 -14.63
C GLY A 231 -0.50 15.43 -13.25
N ALA A 232 -1.04 14.45 -12.55
CA ALA A 232 -0.65 14.05 -11.19
C ALA A 232 0.67 13.23 -11.16
N VAL A 233 1.63 13.57 -12.01
CA VAL A 233 2.88 12.82 -12.21
C VAL A 233 3.88 13.01 -11.08
N LEU A 234 4.71 11.99 -10.83
CA LEU A 234 5.83 12.08 -9.88
C LEU A 234 7.00 12.84 -10.49
N GLY A 235 7.65 13.70 -9.70
CA GLY A 235 8.83 14.43 -10.10
C GLY A 235 10.08 13.54 -10.29
N PRO A 236 11.08 13.99 -11.08
CA PRO A 236 12.28 13.18 -11.34
C PRO A 236 13.10 12.88 -10.08
N PHE A 237 13.26 13.85 -9.19
CA PHE A 237 14.00 13.67 -7.95
C PHE A 237 13.33 12.65 -7.02
N ASP A 238 12.00 12.76 -6.84
CA ASP A 238 11.22 11.83 -6.04
C ASP A 238 11.22 10.42 -6.67
N SER A 239 11.19 10.34 -8.01
CA SER A 239 11.35 9.08 -8.74
C SER A 239 12.70 8.42 -8.47
N PHE A 240 13.78 9.20 -8.42
CA PHE A 240 15.12 8.72 -8.06
C PHE A 240 15.19 8.21 -6.62
N LEU A 241 14.63 8.96 -5.65
CA LEU A 241 14.58 8.54 -4.24
C LEU A 241 13.81 7.23 -4.10
N LEU A 242 12.69 7.10 -4.81
CA LEU A 242 11.88 5.89 -4.77
C LEU A 242 12.58 4.68 -5.40
N ILE A 243 13.26 4.84 -6.55
CA ILE A 243 14.13 3.81 -7.13
C ILE A 243 15.17 3.37 -6.11
N ARG A 244 15.83 4.32 -5.45
CA ARG A 244 16.85 4.04 -4.42
C ARG A 244 16.25 3.26 -3.23
N GLY A 245 15.07 3.63 -2.76
CA GLY A 245 14.34 2.92 -1.71
C GLY A 245 13.99 1.48 -2.11
N ILE A 246 13.48 1.28 -3.32
CA ILE A 246 13.10 -0.05 -3.86
C ILE A 246 14.31 -0.99 -3.93
N LYS A 247 15.50 -0.50 -4.27
CA LYS A 247 16.70 -1.34 -4.35
C LYS A 247 17.08 -2.05 -3.04
N THR A 248 16.65 -1.52 -1.90
CA THR A 248 16.85 -2.14 -0.58
C THR A 248 15.59 -2.75 0.02
N LEU A 249 14.50 -2.81 -0.74
CA LEU A 249 13.20 -3.28 -0.24
C LEU A 249 13.30 -4.69 0.35
N GLY A 250 13.95 -5.63 -0.34
CA GLY A 250 14.05 -7.01 0.09
C GLY A 250 14.72 -7.14 1.47
N VAL A 251 15.94 -6.61 1.62
CA VAL A 251 16.69 -6.69 2.88
C VAL A 251 16.00 -5.92 4.02
N ARG A 252 15.28 -4.84 3.71
CA ARG A 252 14.47 -4.12 4.72
C ARG A 252 13.27 -4.96 5.15
N LEU A 253 12.49 -5.47 4.21
CA LEU A 253 11.30 -6.26 4.54
C LEU A 253 11.63 -7.58 5.24
N ASP A 254 12.73 -8.25 4.89
CA ASP A 254 13.17 -9.44 5.62
C ASP A 254 13.41 -9.10 7.10
N ARG A 255 14.07 -7.97 7.41
CA ARG A 255 14.28 -7.52 8.79
C ARG A 255 12.99 -7.02 9.45
N HIS A 256 12.18 -6.22 8.75
CA HIS A 256 10.90 -5.74 9.26
C HIS A 256 10.00 -6.90 9.69
N THR A 257 9.87 -7.91 8.84
CA THR A 257 8.96 -9.04 9.08
C THR A 257 9.48 -10.00 10.16
N GLU A 258 10.80 -10.22 10.22
CA GLU A 258 11.45 -10.94 11.32
C GLU A 258 11.16 -10.27 12.67
N ASN A 259 11.34 -8.96 12.74
CA ASN A 259 11.05 -8.17 13.94
C ASN A 259 9.55 -8.24 14.29
N ALA A 260 8.68 -8.07 13.30
CA ALA A 260 7.23 -8.07 13.50
C ALA A 260 6.72 -9.41 14.04
N GLU A 261 7.21 -10.53 13.52
CA GLU A 261 6.82 -11.85 14.02
C GLU A 261 7.23 -12.04 15.49
N ARG A 262 8.45 -11.64 15.87
CA ARG A 262 8.90 -11.72 17.26
C ARG A 262 8.08 -10.81 18.19
N ILE A 263 7.78 -9.58 17.76
CA ILE A 263 6.98 -8.64 18.54
C ILE A 263 5.53 -9.14 18.67
N ALA A 264 4.93 -9.64 17.59
CA ALA A 264 3.56 -10.17 17.65
C ALA A 264 3.44 -11.33 18.64
N ARG A 265 4.39 -12.27 18.63
CA ARG A 265 4.44 -13.39 19.62
C ARG A 265 4.66 -12.91 21.04
N TYR A 266 5.49 -11.90 21.25
CA TYR A 266 5.70 -11.27 22.55
C TYR A 266 4.41 -10.61 23.07
N LEU A 267 3.74 -9.83 22.23
CA LEU A 267 2.49 -9.15 22.59
C LEU A 267 1.35 -10.14 22.85
N GLU A 268 1.27 -11.24 22.10
CA GLU A 268 0.25 -12.29 22.29
C GLU A 268 0.34 -12.96 23.67
N GLN A 269 1.55 -13.02 24.23
CA GLN A 269 1.80 -13.62 25.55
C GLN A 269 1.79 -12.61 26.70
N HIS A 270 1.64 -11.32 26.39
CA HIS A 270 1.75 -10.26 27.38
C HIS A 270 0.42 -10.06 28.15
N GLU A 271 0.45 -10.12 29.49
CA GLU A 271 -0.73 -10.05 30.37
C GLU A 271 -1.62 -8.81 30.18
N ALA A 272 -1.05 -7.69 29.73
CA ALA A 272 -1.77 -6.45 29.48
C ALA A 272 -2.46 -6.39 28.11
N VAL A 273 -2.14 -7.31 27.20
CA VAL A 273 -2.63 -7.31 25.82
C VAL A 273 -3.85 -8.22 25.69
N LYS A 274 -4.96 -7.61 25.29
CA LYS A 274 -6.24 -8.32 25.12
C LYS A 274 -6.29 -9.06 23.79
N HIS A 275 -5.77 -8.45 22.72
CA HIS A 275 -5.76 -9.06 21.38
C HIS A 275 -4.62 -8.52 20.54
N VAL A 276 -4.07 -9.37 19.65
CA VAL A 276 -3.07 -9.02 18.66
C VAL A 276 -3.61 -9.33 17.28
N TYR A 277 -3.62 -8.33 16.40
CA TYR A 277 -3.96 -8.45 14.99
C TYR A 277 -2.66 -8.52 14.19
N TYR A 278 -2.33 -9.69 13.68
CA TYR A 278 -1.16 -9.91 12.83
C TYR A 278 -1.38 -11.13 11.93
N PRO A 279 -1.39 -10.99 10.60
CA PRO A 279 -1.71 -12.08 9.68
C PRO A 279 -0.78 -13.30 9.75
N GLY A 280 0.41 -13.15 10.35
CA GLY A 280 1.39 -14.21 10.53
C GLY A 280 1.19 -15.08 11.77
N LEU A 281 0.24 -14.76 12.68
CA LEU A 281 -0.08 -15.61 13.83
C LEU A 281 -1.05 -16.73 13.42
N PRO A 282 -0.82 -17.98 13.85
CA PRO A 282 -1.68 -19.13 13.47
C PRO A 282 -3.15 -19.02 13.86
N ASN A 283 -3.45 -18.22 14.90
CA ASN A 283 -4.80 -17.95 15.39
C ASN A 283 -5.44 -16.70 14.75
N ALA A 284 -4.72 -15.99 13.87
CA ALA A 284 -5.26 -14.83 13.20
C ALA A 284 -6.34 -15.19 12.18
N GLN A 285 -7.41 -14.39 12.13
CA GLN A 285 -8.40 -14.52 11.08
C GLN A 285 -7.74 -14.31 9.70
N GLY A 286 -7.92 -15.27 8.79
CA GLY A 286 -7.31 -15.22 7.46
C GLY A 286 -5.87 -15.73 7.38
N TYR A 287 -5.31 -16.34 8.44
CA TYR A 287 -3.94 -16.90 8.45
C TYR A 287 -3.69 -17.85 7.27
N GLU A 288 -4.57 -18.82 7.04
CA GLU A 288 -4.42 -19.80 5.95
C GLU A 288 -4.54 -19.15 4.56
N ILE A 289 -5.34 -18.10 4.43
CA ILE A 289 -5.45 -17.32 3.20
C ILE A 289 -4.14 -16.54 2.99
N ASN A 290 -3.67 -15.82 4.01
CA ASN A 290 -2.42 -15.08 3.95
C ASN A 290 -1.22 -15.97 3.57
N LYS A 291 -1.12 -17.15 4.17
CA LYS A 291 -0.07 -18.13 3.89
C LYS A 291 -0.05 -18.63 2.44
N LYS A 292 -1.21 -18.63 1.76
CA LYS A 292 -1.31 -19.04 0.34
C LYS A 292 -0.94 -17.92 -0.62
N GLN A 293 -1.25 -16.67 -0.28
CA GLN A 293 -1.15 -15.54 -1.21
C GLN A 293 0.04 -14.60 -0.92
N ALA A 294 0.68 -14.72 0.25
CA ALA A 294 1.76 -13.86 0.69
C ALA A 294 2.95 -14.65 1.24
N LYS A 295 4.15 -14.05 1.19
CA LYS A 295 5.39 -14.66 1.68
C LYS A 295 5.38 -14.85 3.21
N ASN A 296 4.77 -13.90 3.95
CA ASN A 296 4.64 -13.88 5.41
C ASN A 296 3.54 -12.92 5.88
N GLY A 297 3.47 -12.60 7.18
CA GLY A 297 2.46 -11.73 7.77
C GLY A 297 2.65 -10.22 7.58
N GLY A 298 3.71 -9.80 6.88
CA GLY A 298 4.06 -8.39 6.76
C GLY A 298 4.71 -7.81 8.01
N ALA A 299 4.75 -6.47 8.12
CA ALA A 299 5.42 -5.80 9.22
C ALA A 299 4.54 -4.76 9.95
N MET A 300 3.24 -4.81 9.74
CA MET A 300 2.26 -4.07 10.53
C MET A 300 1.69 -4.98 11.61
N ILE A 301 1.56 -4.45 12.81
CA ILE A 301 0.89 -5.09 13.94
C ILE A 301 -0.14 -4.12 14.49
N SER A 302 -1.33 -4.60 14.80
CA SER A 302 -2.23 -3.87 15.69
C SER A 302 -2.50 -4.71 16.93
N PHE A 303 -2.63 -4.05 18.07
CA PHE A 303 -2.95 -4.74 19.31
C PHE A 303 -3.83 -3.86 20.21
N GLU A 304 -4.58 -4.52 21.09
CA GLU A 304 -5.48 -3.87 22.02
C GLU A 304 -5.04 -4.17 23.45
N LEU A 305 -4.94 -3.15 24.28
CA LEU A 305 -4.73 -3.33 25.71
C LEU A 305 -6.07 -3.58 26.42
N TYR A 306 -6.03 -4.29 27.56
CA TYR A 306 -7.20 -4.43 28.41
C TYR A 306 -7.71 -3.07 28.92
N GLU A 307 -8.97 -3.01 29.33
CA GLU A 307 -9.53 -1.86 30.04
C GLU A 307 -8.74 -1.61 31.34
N GLY A 308 -8.59 -0.33 31.71
CA GLY A 308 -7.78 0.07 32.86
C GLY A 308 -6.32 0.46 32.50
N TYR A 309 -5.95 0.41 31.21
CA TYR A 309 -4.67 0.94 30.74
C TYR A 309 -4.85 2.32 30.10
N ASP A 310 -4.08 3.32 30.56
CA ASP A 310 -4.09 4.68 30.00
C ASP A 310 -3.24 4.76 28.74
N ILE A 311 -3.91 4.76 27.59
CA ILE A 311 -3.28 4.85 26.27
C ILE A 311 -2.43 6.12 26.10
N LYS A 312 -2.79 7.24 26.74
CA LYS A 312 -1.99 8.47 26.67
C LYS A 312 -0.67 8.33 27.42
N LYS A 313 -0.69 7.66 28.58
CA LYS A 313 0.54 7.34 29.32
C LYS A 313 1.42 6.38 28.52
N PHE A 314 0.82 5.36 27.87
CA PHE A 314 1.54 4.48 26.96
C PHE A 314 2.36 5.25 25.92
N PHE A 315 1.70 6.07 25.11
CA PHE A 315 2.39 6.83 24.06
C PHE A 315 3.44 7.82 24.58
N LYS A 316 3.17 8.44 25.74
CA LYS A 316 4.09 9.40 26.35
C LYS A 316 5.37 8.78 26.89
N ALA A 317 5.33 7.51 27.26
CA ALA A 317 6.47 6.80 27.84
C ALA A 317 7.44 6.22 26.81
N LEU A 318 7.01 6.08 25.56
CA LEU A 318 7.86 5.59 24.47
C LEU A 318 9.04 6.55 24.22
N GLN A 319 10.23 6.00 24.05
CA GLN A 319 11.47 6.75 23.82
C GLN A 319 12.09 6.46 22.44
N LEU A 320 11.95 5.23 21.96
CA LEU A 320 12.48 4.78 20.68
C LEU A 320 11.41 4.86 19.58
N ILE A 321 10.23 4.32 19.86
CA ILE A 321 9.13 4.25 18.90
C ILE A 321 8.43 5.61 18.83
N SER A 322 8.41 6.24 17.67
CA SER A 322 7.80 7.55 17.49
C SER A 322 6.28 7.48 17.31
N LEU A 323 5.54 8.30 18.07
CA LEU A 323 4.12 8.52 17.81
C LEU A 323 3.97 9.42 16.59
N ALA A 324 3.58 8.84 15.45
CA ALA A 324 3.46 9.56 14.19
C ALA A 324 2.43 8.90 13.27
N GLU A 325 1.93 9.68 12.31
CA GLU A 325 1.21 9.13 11.15
C GLU A 325 2.20 8.50 10.18
N SER A 326 1.68 7.73 9.22
CA SER A 326 2.44 6.96 8.26
C SER A 326 2.86 5.59 8.77
N LEU A 327 3.73 4.90 8.03
CA LEU A 327 4.23 3.55 8.29
C LEU A 327 5.30 3.17 7.26
N GLY A 328 5.98 2.06 7.49
CA GLY A 328 6.83 1.42 6.47
C GLY A 328 8.20 2.06 6.29
N GLY A 329 8.57 3.04 7.13
CA GLY A 329 9.93 3.54 7.24
C GLY A 329 10.84 2.56 7.97
N VAL A 330 12.16 2.77 7.89
CA VAL A 330 13.17 1.98 8.61
C VAL A 330 13.03 2.11 10.13
N GLU A 331 12.48 3.22 10.60
CA GLU A 331 12.14 3.48 12.00
C GLU A 331 10.79 2.87 12.39
N SER A 332 10.67 2.43 13.64
CA SER A 332 9.39 1.99 14.22
C SER A 332 8.49 3.20 14.51
N LEU A 333 7.26 3.13 14.01
CA LEU A 333 6.22 4.15 14.24
C LEU A 333 5.00 3.52 14.90
N VAL A 334 4.39 4.29 15.80
CA VAL A 334 3.14 3.90 16.45
C VAL A 334 2.09 4.98 16.22
N CYS A 335 0.83 4.56 16.05
CA CYS A 335 -0.30 5.50 16.02
C CYS A 335 -1.49 4.95 16.78
N HIS A 336 -2.38 5.87 17.18
CA HIS A 336 -3.68 5.57 17.78
C HIS A 336 -4.77 5.70 16.70
N PRO A 337 -5.26 4.60 16.11
CA PRO A 337 -6.21 4.67 15.00
C PRO A 337 -7.45 5.51 15.31
N ALA A 338 -7.99 5.39 16.53
CA ALA A 338 -9.21 6.05 16.95
C ALA A 338 -9.13 7.59 16.93
N THR A 339 -7.98 8.19 17.22
CA THR A 339 -7.82 9.67 17.29
C THR A 339 -6.96 10.25 16.17
N MET A 340 -6.31 9.39 15.35
CA MET A 340 -5.43 9.81 14.25
C MET A 340 -6.01 9.39 12.89
N THR A 341 -5.75 8.19 12.45
CA THR A 341 -6.08 7.74 11.09
C THR A 341 -7.58 7.57 10.83
N HIS A 342 -8.40 7.33 11.85
CA HIS A 342 -9.85 7.12 11.79
C HIS A 342 -10.65 8.15 12.62
N ALA A 343 -10.03 9.24 13.02
CA ALA A 343 -10.67 10.29 13.86
C ALA A 343 -11.91 10.92 13.24
N SER A 344 -12.04 10.89 11.91
CA SER A 344 -13.21 11.41 11.19
C SER A 344 -14.44 10.48 11.23
N ILE A 345 -14.27 9.23 11.72
CA ILE A 345 -15.36 8.26 11.82
C ILE A 345 -15.99 8.36 13.22
N PRO A 346 -17.32 8.50 13.34
CA PRO A 346 -18.00 8.50 14.63
C PRO A 346 -17.66 7.26 15.48
N LYS A 347 -17.50 7.46 16.79
CA LYS A 347 -17.07 6.41 17.74
C LYS A 347 -17.92 5.14 17.62
N GLU A 348 -19.24 5.27 17.58
CA GLU A 348 -20.15 4.12 17.48
C GLU A 348 -19.98 3.30 16.21
N ILE A 349 -19.58 3.95 15.10
CA ILE A 349 -19.36 3.28 13.81
C ILE A 349 -18.01 2.56 13.83
N ARG A 350 -16.94 3.23 14.31
CA ARG A 350 -15.60 2.61 14.34
C ARG A 350 -15.52 1.44 15.33
N GLU A 351 -16.23 1.52 16.48
CA GLU A 351 -16.27 0.41 17.44
C GLU A 351 -17.00 -0.82 16.89
N LYS A 352 -18.06 -0.63 16.08
CA LYS A 352 -18.74 -1.74 15.39
C LYS A 352 -17.83 -2.51 14.44
N VAL A 353 -16.81 -1.86 13.87
CA VAL A 353 -15.82 -2.50 13.01
C VAL A 353 -14.53 -2.88 13.77
N GLY A 354 -14.54 -2.81 15.11
CA GLY A 354 -13.42 -3.26 15.96
C GLY A 354 -12.34 -2.20 16.21
N ILE A 355 -12.53 -0.94 15.80
CA ILE A 355 -11.57 0.13 16.06
C ILE A 355 -11.92 0.80 17.39
N THR A 356 -11.44 0.22 18.48
CA THR A 356 -11.68 0.66 19.85
C THR A 356 -10.74 1.79 20.28
N ASP A 357 -11.03 2.41 21.43
CA ASP A 357 -10.15 3.41 22.04
C ASP A 357 -8.86 2.79 22.64
N GLY A 358 -8.82 1.46 22.80
CA GLY A 358 -7.65 0.69 23.25
C GLY A 358 -6.74 0.21 22.14
N LEU A 359 -7.11 0.43 20.88
CA LEU A 359 -6.38 -0.10 19.72
C LEU A 359 -5.13 0.74 19.42
N ILE A 360 -3.99 0.07 19.32
CA ILE A 360 -2.69 0.63 18.97
C ILE A 360 -2.23 -0.04 17.67
N ARG A 361 -1.77 0.75 16.68
CA ARG A 361 -1.16 0.25 15.44
C ARG A 361 0.33 0.54 15.44
N LEU A 362 1.16 -0.48 15.26
CA LEU A 362 2.61 -0.43 15.19
C LEU A 362 3.08 -0.74 13.77
N SER A 363 3.86 0.16 13.19
CA SER A 363 4.71 -0.11 12.03
C SER A 363 6.08 -0.51 12.54
N VAL A 364 6.43 -1.76 12.39
CA VAL A 364 7.68 -2.29 12.92
C VAL A 364 8.85 -1.91 12.02
N GLY A 365 9.86 -1.28 12.59
CA GLY A 365 11.09 -0.88 11.91
C GLY A 365 12.16 -1.99 11.84
N ILE A 366 13.38 -1.60 11.43
CA ILE A 366 14.51 -2.52 11.29
C ILE A 366 15.52 -2.41 12.45
N GLU A 367 15.20 -1.70 13.50
CA GLU A 367 15.99 -1.58 14.72
C GLU A 367 16.23 -2.97 15.35
N LYS A 368 17.09 -3.02 16.35
CA LYS A 368 17.23 -4.24 17.15
C LYS A 368 15.89 -4.56 17.83
N VAL A 369 15.33 -5.72 17.54
CA VAL A 369 14.00 -6.09 18.03
C VAL A 369 13.86 -6.06 19.54
N ASP A 370 14.94 -6.39 20.27
CA ASP A 370 14.94 -6.38 21.74
C ASP A 370 14.76 -4.95 22.28
N ASP A 371 15.30 -3.92 21.61
CA ASP A 371 15.10 -2.52 21.99
C ASP A 371 13.66 -2.07 21.73
N ILE A 372 13.04 -2.51 20.61
CA ILE A 372 11.63 -2.23 20.32
C ILE A 372 10.74 -2.85 21.40
N ILE A 373 11.00 -4.11 21.78
CA ILE A 373 10.25 -4.81 22.84
C ILE A 373 10.42 -4.12 24.19
N LEU A 374 11.62 -3.68 24.53
CA LEU A 374 11.88 -2.94 25.77
C LEU A 374 11.08 -1.64 25.82
N ASP A 375 11.02 -0.89 24.73
CA ASP A 375 10.28 0.38 24.65
C ASP A 375 8.76 0.15 24.73
N LEU A 376 8.25 -0.88 24.02
CA LEU A 376 6.83 -1.28 24.15
C LEU A 376 6.47 -1.66 25.58
N ASN A 377 7.33 -2.43 26.24
CA ASN A 377 7.12 -2.83 27.63
C ASN A 377 7.16 -1.62 28.61
N ALA A 378 8.05 -0.66 28.37
CA ALA A 378 8.07 0.59 29.14
C ALA A 378 6.77 1.37 28.97
N GLY A 379 6.26 1.47 27.74
CA GLY A 379 4.96 2.08 27.43
C GLY A 379 3.80 1.39 28.15
N ILE A 380 3.73 0.04 28.06
CA ILE A 380 2.67 -0.75 28.69
C ILE A 380 2.72 -0.61 30.22
N ASN A 381 3.91 -0.66 30.82
CA ASN A 381 4.06 -0.50 32.27
C ASN A 381 3.63 0.90 32.77
N ALA A 382 3.97 1.95 32.00
CA ALA A 382 3.55 3.31 32.32
C ALA A 382 2.04 3.53 32.18
N ALA A 383 1.39 2.75 31.30
CA ALA A 383 -0.05 2.81 31.07
C ALA A 383 -0.88 2.15 32.18
N LYS A 384 -0.27 1.27 33.00
CA LYS A 384 -0.97 0.58 34.08
C LYS A 384 -1.46 1.62 35.08
N GLU A 385 -2.77 1.66 35.33
CA GLU A 385 -3.33 2.50 36.40
C GLU A 385 -2.89 1.97 37.76
N ALA A 386 -2.47 2.88 38.67
CA ALA A 386 -2.01 2.54 40.01
C ALA A 386 -3.16 2.10 40.91
#